data_cc26d0b366fbd215f02090f3819478b5
#
_entry.id   cc26d0b366fbd215f02090f3819478b5
#
_cell.length_a   1.000
_cell.length_b   1.000
_cell.length_c   1.000
_cell.angle_alpha   90.00
_cell.angle_beta   90.00
_cell.angle_gamma   90.00
#
_symmetry.space_group_name_H-M   'P 1'
#
loop_
_entity.id
_entity.type
_entity.pdbx_description
1 polymer ?
#
loop_
_entity_poly.entity_id
_entity_poly.type
_entity_poly.pdbx_seq_one_letter_code
_entity_poly.pdbx_strand_id
1 'polypeptide(L)'
;MKLKNKSENRPKVHKAWIEAIVLALTATMNGMHADKVLQHLFKTNKKYGKNDRAFIADHFYDLLRNLRWVQTILSHNHVDENNPARIVGAYFFLKYGIRDNSFDESFEIPSGVVFTPDQLLSYTKWFYDCLVEDYGEIRAKAIMQEMNHRAKIVLRINTLVCDMQMMRELLEKNGLDYDHCDDVPDALILKEHANVFQWPEFKKGWFEVQDLNSQRVGLIANPVPGDFVVDACAGAGGKTLHLATLMKNKGMIVAMDVERKKLIELKKRAARNQIHNLQIKFIEGKKTIKRLKHKSDLVLLDVPCTGSGVIKRNPDAKWKINKELLEQMVNLQSEILESYHIMTRPGGKLVYSTCSIFKKENREQVDRFLAKHPEYQLEKDYVFLPDETGYDGFYVAVLKRKV
;
A
#
# COMPACT_ATOMS: atom_id res chain seq x y z
N MET A 1 -0.96 9.30 -20.22
CA MET A 1 0.44 9.23 -20.70
C MET A 1 0.63 10.34 -21.74
N LYS A 2 1.46 11.36 -21.47
CA LYS A 2 1.81 12.35 -22.51
C LYS A 2 2.84 11.68 -23.42
N LEU A 3 2.53 11.53 -24.71
CA LEU A 3 3.50 11.11 -25.73
C LEU A 3 4.62 12.14 -25.75
N LYS A 4 5.79 11.82 -25.22
CA LYS A 4 6.99 12.61 -25.42
C LYS A 4 7.39 12.53 -26.89
N ASN A 5 7.81 13.67 -27.47
CA ASN A 5 8.30 13.74 -28.82
C ASN A 5 9.26 12.61 -29.18
N LYS A 6 8.99 11.89 -30.25
CA LYS A 6 9.57 10.59 -30.65
C LYS A 6 11.09 10.55 -30.92
N SER A 7 11.85 11.64 -30.71
CA SER A 7 13.23 11.74 -31.21
C SER A 7 14.35 11.82 -30.16
N GLU A 8 14.06 12.16 -28.90
CA GLU A 8 15.11 12.36 -27.92
C GLU A 8 15.03 11.31 -26.80
N ASN A 9 16.03 10.42 -26.71
CA ASN A 9 16.23 9.36 -25.72
C ASN A 9 15.41 8.06 -25.88
N ARG A 10 15.58 7.35 -26.98
CA ARG A 10 15.15 5.95 -27.04
C ARG A 10 16.10 5.08 -26.19
N PRO A 11 15.63 4.45 -25.12
CA PRO A 11 16.49 3.52 -24.37
C PRO A 11 16.85 2.33 -25.26
N LYS A 12 18.05 1.80 -25.11
CA LYS A 12 18.39 0.49 -25.70
C LYS A 12 17.60 -0.58 -24.95
N VAL A 13 16.62 -1.19 -25.61
CA VAL A 13 15.77 -2.23 -25.03
C VAL A 13 16.27 -3.59 -25.49
N HIS A 14 16.60 -4.46 -24.55
CA HIS A 14 17.01 -5.83 -24.83
C HIS A 14 15.80 -6.75 -24.95
N LYS A 15 15.79 -7.64 -25.95
CA LYS A 15 14.71 -8.62 -26.15
C LYS A 15 14.39 -9.42 -24.87
N ALA A 16 15.43 -9.85 -24.13
CA ALA A 16 15.26 -10.56 -22.88
C ALA A 16 14.49 -9.77 -21.79
N TRP A 17 14.52 -8.42 -21.81
CA TRP A 17 13.74 -7.59 -20.89
C TRP A 17 12.27 -7.56 -21.28
N ILE A 18 11.98 -7.48 -22.59
CA ILE A 18 10.59 -7.56 -23.10
C ILE A 18 9.99 -8.92 -22.73
N GLU A 19 10.70 -10.02 -23.01
CA GLU A 19 10.26 -11.37 -22.65
C GLU A 19 10.00 -11.51 -21.14
N ALA A 20 10.87 -10.94 -20.30
CA ALA A 20 10.68 -10.94 -18.85
C ALA A 20 9.41 -10.19 -18.42
N ILE A 21 9.11 -9.03 -19.07
CA ILE A 21 7.88 -8.25 -18.79
C ILE A 21 6.65 -9.00 -19.28
N VAL A 22 6.71 -9.68 -20.45
CA VAL A 22 5.60 -10.53 -20.93
C VAL A 22 5.30 -11.65 -19.94
N LEU A 23 6.33 -12.38 -19.47
CA LEU A 23 6.16 -13.42 -18.45
C LEU A 23 5.56 -12.87 -17.15
N ALA A 24 6.04 -11.69 -16.71
CA ALA A 24 5.53 -11.05 -15.50
C ALA A 24 4.06 -10.62 -15.66
N LEU A 25 3.70 -10.04 -16.81
CA LEU A 25 2.33 -9.65 -17.10
C LEU A 25 1.40 -10.86 -17.16
N THR A 26 1.81 -11.92 -17.86
CA THR A 26 1.05 -13.18 -17.94
C THR A 26 0.75 -13.75 -16.55
N ALA A 27 1.77 -13.85 -15.69
CA ALA A 27 1.58 -14.36 -14.34
C ALA A 27 0.64 -13.47 -13.49
N THR A 28 0.71 -12.14 -13.69
CA THR A 28 -0.13 -11.19 -12.96
C THR A 28 -1.57 -11.22 -13.46
N MET A 29 -1.80 -11.33 -14.75
CA MET A 29 -3.15 -11.52 -15.33
C MET A 29 -3.79 -12.84 -14.87
N ASN A 30 -2.98 -13.86 -14.59
CA ASN A 30 -3.41 -15.13 -13.97
C ASN A 30 -3.59 -15.05 -12.44
N GLY A 31 -3.63 -13.85 -11.85
CA GLY A 31 -3.97 -13.61 -10.45
C GLY A 31 -2.80 -13.50 -9.47
N MET A 32 -1.54 -13.73 -9.89
CA MET A 32 -0.40 -13.55 -9.00
C MET A 32 -0.17 -12.06 -8.67
N HIS A 33 0.35 -11.78 -7.46
CA HIS A 33 0.73 -10.42 -7.08
C HIS A 33 2.01 -9.98 -7.78
N ALA A 34 2.02 -8.76 -8.31
CA ALA A 34 3.13 -8.22 -9.10
C ALA A 34 4.48 -8.26 -8.38
N ASP A 35 4.51 -7.95 -7.09
CA ASP A 35 5.72 -8.02 -6.27
C ASP A 35 6.27 -9.46 -6.15
N LYS A 36 5.40 -10.45 -5.99
CA LYS A 36 5.77 -11.87 -5.90
C LYS A 36 6.26 -12.40 -7.24
N VAL A 37 5.63 -11.96 -8.32
CA VAL A 37 6.05 -12.30 -9.68
C VAL A 37 7.48 -11.81 -9.93
N LEU A 38 7.77 -10.52 -9.64
CA LEU A 38 9.12 -9.97 -9.82
C LEU A 38 10.15 -10.64 -8.89
N GLN A 39 9.80 -10.89 -7.63
CA GLN A 39 10.67 -11.62 -6.69
C GLN A 39 11.02 -13.00 -7.23
N HIS A 40 10.05 -13.76 -7.74
CA HIS A 40 10.27 -15.07 -8.33
C HIS A 40 11.14 -14.97 -9.59
N LEU A 41 10.77 -14.06 -10.51
CA LEU A 41 11.49 -13.85 -11.76
C LEU A 41 12.99 -13.54 -11.52
N PHE A 42 13.30 -12.65 -10.58
CA PHE A 42 14.68 -12.27 -10.28
C PHE A 42 15.44 -13.28 -9.44
N LYS A 43 14.75 -14.14 -8.69
CA LYS A 43 15.37 -15.25 -7.95
C LYS A 43 15.77 -16.38 -8.88
N THR A 44 14.92 -16.69 -9.87
CA THR A 44 15.16 -17.79 -10.82
C THR A 44 16.11 -17.39 -11.95
N ASN A 45 16.16 -16.10 -12.33
CA ASN A 45 17.03 -15.61 -13.40
C ASN A 45 18.15 -14.73 -12.85
N LYS A 46 19.20 -15.38 -12.32
CA LYS A 46 20.36 -14.69 -11.73
C LYS A 46 21.18 -13.87 -12.74
N LYS A 47 20.98 -14.07 -14.04
CA LYS A 47 21.65 -13.31 -15.12
C LYS A 47 21.26 -11.84 -15.18
N TYR A 48 20.09 -11.46 -14.64
CA TYR A 48 19.68 -10.07 -14.59
C TYR A 48 20.49 -9.30 -13.53
N GLY A 49 21.32 -8.37 -13.97
CA GLY A 49 22.06 -7.44 -13.13
C GLY A 49 21.16 -6.37 -12.50
N LYS A 50 21.77 -5.44 -11.75
CA LYS A 50 21.03 -4.35 -11.06
C LYS A 50 20.22 -3.49 -12.03
N ASN A 51 20.83 -3.11 -13.17
CA ASN A 51 20.18 -2.25 -14.17
C ASN A 51 19.06 -2.99 -14.91
N ASP A 52 19.25 -4.29 -15.22
CA ASP A 52 18.21 -5.10 -15.87
C ASP A 52 16.98 -5.20 -14.99
N ARG A 53 17.17 -5.51 -13.71
CA ARG A 53 16.07 -5.62 -12.72
C ARG A 53 15.34 -4.30 -12.54
N ALA A 54 16.06 -3.19 -12.49
CA ALA A 54 15.46 -1.86 -12.40
C ALA A 54 14.61 -1.56 -13.64
N PHE A 55 15.16 -1.79 -14.85
CA PHE A 55 14.43 -1.58 -16.09
C PHE A 55 13.16 -2.44 -16.18
N ILE A 56 13.28 -3.75 -15.94
CA ILE A 56 12.15 -4.68 -15.99
C ILE A 56 11.07 -4.27 -14.98
N ALA A 57 11.44 -3.98 -13.73
CA ALA A 57 10.50 -3.59 -12.70
C ALA A 57 9.80 -2.26 -13.00
N ASP A 58 10.54 -1.24 -13.41
CA ASP A 58 10.01 0.08 -13.69
C ASP A 58 9.01 0.05 -14.86
N HIS A 59 9.34 -0.67 -15.94
CA HIS A 59 8.44 -0.78 -17.10
C HIS A 59 7.25 -1.70 -16.82
N PHE A 60 7.43 -2.76 -16.07
CA PHE A 60 6.34 -3.63 -15.67
C PHE A 60 5.31 -2.91 -14.79
N TYR A 61 5.75 -2.18 -13.76
CA TYR A 61 4.85 -1.39 -12.93
C TYR A 61 4.21 -0.22 -13.69
N ASP A 62 4.95 0.42 -14.59
CA ASP A 62 4.40 1.49 -15.42
C ASP A 62 3.34 0.95 -16.40
N LEU A 63 3.58 -0.22 -17.00
CA LEU A 63 2.59 -0.91 -17.82
C LEU A 63 1.33 -1.23 -17.00
N LEU A 64 1.45 -1.79 -15.80
CA LEU A 64 0.29 -2.08 -14.94
C LEU A 64 -0.51 -0.81 -14.62
N ARG A 65 0.14 0.36 -14.45
CA ARG A 65 -0.57 1.63 -14.25
C ARG A 65 -1.37 2.07 -15.47
N ASN A 66 -0.93 1.68 -16.66
CA ASN A 66 -1.50 2.12 -17.94
C ASN A 66 -2.20 0.98 -18.72
N LEU A 67 -2.43 -0.18 -18.10
CA LEU A 67 -2.84 -1.41 -18.76
C LEU A 67 -4.14 -1.23 -19.56
N ARG A 68 -5.21 -0.69 -18.96
CA ARG A 68 -6.51 -0.51 -19.64
C ARG A 68 -6.40 0.47 -20.81
N TRP A 69 -5.60 1.53 -20.66
CA TRP A 69 -5.36 2.48 -21.75
C TRP A 69 -4.69 1.79 -22.95
N VAL A 70 -3.67 0.95 -22.71
CA VAL A 70 -3.01 0.15 -23.75
C VAL A 70 -4.00 -0.85 -24.37
N GLN A 71 -4.76 -1.57 -23.56
CA GLN A 71 -5.78 -2.51 -24.02
C GLN A 71 -6.84 -1.82 -24.88
N THR A 72 -7.32 -0.64 -24.48
CA THR A 72 -8.30 0.12 -25.26
C THR A 72 -7.75 0.47 -26.64
N ILE A 73 -6.48 0.88 -26.76
CA ILE A 73 -5.85 1.16 -28.06
C ILE A 73 -5.74 -0.10 -28.91
N LEU A 74 -5.36 -1.24 -28.32
CA LEU A 74 -5.32 -2.52 -29.03
C LEU A 74 -6.69 -2.90 -29.57
N SER A 75 -7.73 -2.80 -28.75
CA SER A 75 -9.12 -3.10 -29.12
C SER A 75 -9.58 -2.21 -30.31
N HIS A 76 -9.26 -0.92 -30.28
CA HIS A 76 -9.56 -0.02 -31.41
C HIS A 76 -8.79 -0.33 -32.70
N ASN A 77 -7.66 -1.00 -32.59
CA ASN A 77 -6.89 -1.48 -33.73
C ASN A 77 -7.25 -2.92 -34.12
N HIS A 78 -8.33 -3.49 -33.57
CA HIS A 78 -8.76 -4.87 -33.80
C HIS A 78 -7.71 -5.93 -33.46
N VAL A 79 -6.85 -5.63 -32.49
CA VAL A 79 -5.80 -6.51 -31.96
C VAL A 79 -6.25 -7.11 -30.65
N ASP A 80 -5.92 -8.38 -30.39
CA ASP A 80 -6.26 -9.05 -29.13
C ASP A 80 -5.65 -8.30 -27.94
N GLU A 81 -6.51 -7.58 -27.22
CA GLU A 81 -6.22 -6.76 -26.06
C GLU A 81 -5.88 -7.55 -24.80
N ASN A 82 -6.08 -8.86 -24.81
CA ASN A 82 -5.78 -9.74 -23.68
C ASN A 82 -4.49 -10.55 -23.87
N ASN A 83 -3.86 -10.46 -25.03
CA ASN A 83 -2.58 -11.12 -25.28
C ASN A 83 -1.41 -10.35 -24.64
N PRO A 84 -0.73 -10.92 -23.60
CA PRO A 84 0.33 -10.21 -22.89
C PRO A 84 1.47 -9.71 -23.79
N ALA A 85 1.83 -10.49 -24.80
CA ALA A 85 2.90 -10.12 -25.71
C ALA A 85 2.51 -8.87 -26.53
N ARG A 86 1.28 -8.81 -27.06
CA ARG A 86 0.75 -7.67 -27.80
C ARG A 86 0.61 -6.43 -26.91
N ILE A 87 0.15 -6.60 -25.67
CA ILE A 87 0.07 -5.51 -24.69
C ILE A 87 1.45 -4.91 -24.43
N VAL A 88 2.47 -5.73 -24.19
CA VAL A 88 3.84 -5.27 -23.93
C VAL A 88 4.42 -4.60 -25.19
N GLY A 89 4.23 -5.17 -26.37
CA GLY A 89 4.64 -4.57 -27.65
C GLY A 89 4.01 -3.20 -27.86
N ALA A 90 2.69 -3.09 -27.72
CA ALA A 90 1.95 -1.82 -27.83
C ALA A 90 2.45 -0.78 -26.82
N TYR A 91 2.69 -1.18 -25.56
CA TYR A 91 3.24 -0.29 -24.54
C TYR A 91 4.60 0.31 -24.96
N PHE A 92 5.56 -0.51 -25.43
CA PHE A 92 6.86 -0.02 -25.86
C PHE A 92 6.76 0.84 -27.14
N PHE A 93 5.89 0.47 -28.06
CA PHE A 93 5.63 1.28 -29.25
C PHE A 93 5.03 2.64 -28.86
N LEU A 94 3.99 2.68 -28.05
CA LEU A 94 3.33 3.92 -27.64
C LEU A 94 4.24 4.84 -26.83
N LYS A 95 5.11 4.24 -25.98
CA LYS A 95 6.00 5.02 -25.11
C LYS A 95 7.25 5.53 -25.80
N TYR A 96 7.86 4.72 -26.68
CA TYR A 96 9.18 4.95 -27.25
C TYR A 96 9.23 4.90 -28.78
N GLY A 97 8.15 4.50 -29.44
CA GLY A 97 8.14 4.24 -30.89
C GLY A 97 8.99 3.02 -31.27
N ILE A 98 9.24 2.11 -30.33
CA ILE A 98 10.03 0.90 -30.57
C ILE A 98 9.13 -0.17 -31.18
N ARG A 99 9.52 -0.67 -32.36
CA ARG A 99 8.93 -1.85 -33.00
C ARG A 99 9.89 -3.02 -32.76
N ASP A 100 9.37 -4.12 -32.31
CA ASP A 100 10.10 -5.39 -32.21
C ASP A 100 9.56 -6.32 -33.31
N ASN A 101 10.44 -7.02 -34.03
CA ASN A 101 10.05 -7.97 -35.08
C ASN A 101 9.13 -9.11 -34.62
N SER A 102 9.01 -9.33 -33.30
CA SER A 102 8.02 -10.22 -32.69
C SER A 102 6.64 -9.57 -32.53
N PHE A 103 6.49 -8.24 -32.83
CA PHE A 103 5.28 -7.45 -32.71
C PHE A 103 5.15 -6.55 -33.94
N ASP A 104 4.93 -7.17 -35.09
CA ASP A 104 4.99 -6.51 -36.42
C ASP A 104 3.76 -5.61 -36.71
N GLU A 105 2.92 -5.33 -35.72
CA GLU A 105 1.71 -4.53 -35.87
C GLU A 105 2.00 -3.06 -35.60
N SER A 106 1.62 -2.18 -36.52
CA SER A 106 1.60 -0.75 -36.29
C SER A 106 0.35 -0.38 -35.51
N PHE A 107 0.54 0.09 -34.26
CA PHE A 107 -0.56 0.61 -33.47
C PHE A 107 -0.69 2.11 -33.73
N GLU A 108 -1.86 2.57 -34.15
CA GLU A 108 -2.17 3.99 -34.24
C GLU A 108 -3.04 4.39 -33.06
N ILE A 109 -2.78 5.57 -32.49
CA ILE A 109 -3.75 6.17 -31.58
C ILE A 109 -4.89 6.64 -32.48
N PRO A 110 -6.10 6.05 -32.37
CA PRO A 110 -7.17 6.35 -33.30
C PRO A 110 -7.51 7.85 -33.25
N SER A 111 -7.43 8.52 -34.38
CA SER A 111 -7.89 9.91 -34.50
C SER A 111 -9.41 9.95 -34.38
N GLY A 112 -9.94 10.85 -33.53
CA GLY A 112 -11.39 11.03 -33.34
C GLY A 112 -12.07 10.10 -32.37
N VAL A 113 -11.36 9.17 -31.72
CA VAL A 113 -11.90 8.34 -30.62
C VAL A 113 -11.95 9.13 -29.34
N VAL A 114 -13.13 9.20 -28.72
CA VAL A 114 -13.33 9.79 -27.41
C VAL A 114 -13.19 8.68 -26.37
N PHE A 115 -12.06 8.70 -25.64
CA PHE A 115 -11.86 7.79 -24.53
C PHE A 115 -12.69 8.20 -23.31
N THR A 116 -13.30 7.24 -22.63
CA THR A 116 -13.96 7.48 -21.36
C THR A 116 -12.93 7.77 -20.24
N PRO A 117 -13.33 8.48 -19.17
CA PRO A 117 -12.39 8.82 -18.09
C PRO A 117 -11.69 7.61 -17.45
N ASP A 118 -12.38 6.49 -17.28
CA ASP A 118 -11.82 5.25 -16.75
C ASP A 118 -10.76 4.64 -17.69
N GLN A 119 -10.94 4.75 -19.00
CA GLN A 119 -9.96 4.32 -20.00
C GLN A 119 -8.71 5.23 -19.98
N LEU A 120 -8.90 6.56 -19.96
CA LEU A 120 -7.81 7.53 -19.91
C LEU A 120 -6.96 7.40 -18.64
N LEU A 121 -7.62 7.16 -17.50
CA LEU A 121 -6.98 7.00 -16.19
C LEU A 121 -6.50 5.56 -15.94
N SER A 122 -6.88 4.65 -16.85
CA SER A 122 -6.51 3.23 -16.78
C SER A 122 -6.98 2.55 -15.48
N TYR A 123 -8.28 2.60 -15.25
CA TYR A 123 -8.98 1.87 -14.19
C TYR A 123 -10.12 1.05 -14.77
N THR A 124 -10.66 0.09 -14.01
CA THR A 124 -11.91 -0.57 -14.37
C THR A 124 -13.06 0.43 -14.25
N LYS A 125 -14.08 0.28 -15.11
CA LYS A 125 -15.26 1.16 -15.05
C LYS A 125 -15.94 1.09 -13.69
N TRP A 126 -16.04 -0.11 -13.11
CA TRP A 126 -16.62 -0.31 -11.79
C TRP A 126 -15.88 0.50 -10.70
N PHE A 127 -14.53 0.48 -10.71
CA PHE A 127 -13.72 1.24 -9.75
C PHE A 127 -13.95 2.75 -9.91
N TYR A 128 -13.99 3.23 -11.16
CA TYR A 128 -14.29 4.62 -11.47
C TYR A 128 -15.66 5.04 -10.95
N ASP A 129 -16.71 4.25 -11.25
CA ASP A 129 -18.08 4.54 -10.85
C ASP A 129 -18.23 4.58 -9.31
N CYS A 130 -17.58 3.66 -8.58
CA CYS A 130 -17.56 3.68 -7.11
C CYS A 130 -16.93 4.96 -6.55
N LEU A 131 -15.82 5.43 -7.11
CA LEU A 131 -15.21 6.67 -6.64
C LEU A 131 -16.03 7.90 -7.01
N VAL A 132 -16.70 7.90 -8.15
CA VAL A 132 -17.63 8.97 -8.53
C VAL A 132 -18.83 9.02 -7.57
N GLU A 133 -19.38 7.87 -7.17
CA GLU A 133 -20.43 7.76 -6.15
C GLU A 133 -19.95 8.31 -4.80
N ASP A 134 -18.74 7.96 -4.37
CA ASP A 134 -18.20 8.34 -3.07
C ASP A 134 -17.77 9.82 -2.99
N TYR A 135 -17.17 10.37 -4.07
CA TYR A 135 -16.45 11.66 -4.02
C TYR A 135 -16.87 12.67 -5.08
N GLY A 136 -17.75 12.31 -6.00
CA GLY A 136 -18.08 13.10 -7.18
C GLY A 136 -17.00 13.01 -8.26
N GLU A 137 -17.36 13.32 -9.51
CA GLU A 137 -16.53 13.05 -10.69
C GLU A 137 -15.18 13.78 -10.67
N ILE A 138 -15.19 15.06 -10.30
CA ILE A 138 -13.97 15.90 -10.31
C ILE A 138 -12.92 15.32 -9.35
N ARG A 139 -13.34 15.02 -8.11
CA ARG A 139 -12.44 14.51 -7.08
C ARG A 139 -12.02 13.07 -7.35
N ALA A 140 -12.92 12.22 -7.82
CA ALA A 140 -12.60 10.86 -8.23
C ALA A 140 -11.48 10.82 -9.28
N LYS A 141 -11.55 11.71 -10.28
CA LYS A 141 -10.47 11.85 -11.29
C LYS A 141 -9.15 12.28 -10.66
N ALA A 142 -9.15 13.26 -9.75
CA ALA A 142 -7.93 13.74 -9.09
C ALA A 142 -7.28 12.63 -8.24
N ILE A 143 -8.07 11.89 -7.47
CA ILE A 143 -7.61 10.73 -6.67
C ILE A 143 -6.95 9.68 -7.58
N MET A 144 -7.62 9.27 -8.66
CA MET A 144 -7.11 8.27 -9.59
C MET A 144 -5.85 8.73 -10.33
N GLN A 145 -5.77 10.01 -10.70
CA GLN A 145 -4.56 10.59 -11.30
C GLN A 145 -3.38 10.51 -10.35
N GLU A 146 -3.58 10.93 -9.09
CA GLU A 146 -2.50 10.87 -8.10
C GLU A 146 -2.07 9.44 -7.79
N MET A 147 -3.00 8.49 -7.72
CA MET A 147 -2.68 7.08 -7.51
C MET A 147 -1.93 6.42 -8.67
N ASN A 148 -1.93 7.02 -9.86
CA ASN A 148 -1.12 6.56 -10.99
C ASN A 148 0.35 7.01 -10.91
N HIS A 149 0.71 7.89 -10.00
CA HIS A 149 2.11 8.24 -9.76
C HIS A 149 2.82 7.15 -8.96
N ARG A 150 4.15 7.08 -9.10
CA ARG A 150 4.99 6.20 -8.28
C ARG A 150 4.96 6.68 -6.82
N ALA A 151 4.85 5.75 -5.88
CA ALA A 151 4.89 6.09 -4.46
C ALA A 151 6.29 6.62 -4.06
N LYS A 152 6.33 7.65 -3.23
CA LYS A 152 7.57 8.15 -2.61
C LYS A 152 8.10 7.14 -1.60
N ILE A 153 9.41 7.14 -1.38
CA ILE A 153 10.03 6.40 -0.28
C ILE A 153 9.98 7.29 0.95
N VAL A 154 9.29 6.82 1.98
CA VAL A 154 9.21 7.50 3.27
C VAL A 154 9.87 6.62 4.32
N LEU A 155 10.85 7.18 5.02
CA LEU A 155 11.54 6.53 6.12
C LEU A 155 10.85 6.95 7.42
N ARG A 156 10.50 5.99 8.26
CA ARG A 156 10.10 6.23 9.64
C ARG A 156 11.28 5.95 10.55
N ILE A 157 11.75 6.94 11.24
CA ILE A 157 12.88 6.82 12.15
C ILE A 157 12.48 6.01 13.37
N ASN A 158 13.36 5.11 13.76
CA ASN A 158 13.22 4.37 15.03
C ASN A 158 13.93 5.14 16.15
N THR A 159 13.20 6.00 16.84
CA THR A 159 13.72 6.86 17.91
C THR A 159 14.20 6.10 19.16
N LEU A 160 14.06 4.77 19.20
CA LEU A 160 14.67 3.91 20.20
C LEU A 160 16.15 3.63 19.91
N VAL A 161 16.59 3.79 18.65
CA VAL A 161 17.90 3.35 18.16
C VAL A 161 18.72 4.51 17.61
N CYS A 162 18.08 5.46 16.95
CA CYS A 162 18.74 6.64 16.40
C CYS A 162 17.83 7.86 16.49
N ASP A 163 18.42 9.04 16.38
CA ASP A 163 17.71 10.32 16.34
C ASP A 163 17.65 10.92 14.91
N MET A 164 16.95 12.02 14.80
CA MET A 164 16.76 12.74 13.54
C MET A 164 18.10 13.24 12.97
N GLN A 165 19.02 13.69 13.85
CA GLN A 165 20.31 14.23 13.42
C GLN A 165 21.17 13.15 12.76
N MET A 166 21.28 11.97 13.39
CA MET A 166 21.98 10.82 12.82
C MET A 166 21.43 10.41 11.46
N MET A 167 20.10 10.46 11.29
CA MET A 167 19.47 10.12 10.01
C MET A 167 19.72 11.17 8.92
N ARG A 168 19.75 12.46 9.27
CA ARG A 168 20.11 13.55 8.35
C ARG A 168 21.54 13.39 7.85
N GLU A 169 22.49 13.20 8.76
CA GLU A 169 23.90 12.94 8.42
C GLU A 169 24.07 11.71 7.52
N LEU A 170 23.28 10.64 7.76
CA LEU A 170 23.29 9.46 6.91
C LEU A 170 22.80 9.78 5.49
N LEU A 171 21.73 10.56 5.33
CA LEU A 171 21.18 10.91 4.02
C LEU A 171 22.14 11.84 3.27
N GLU A 172 22.71 12.84 3.92
CA GLU A 172 23.73 13.75 3.36
C GLU A 172 24.96 12.99 2.88
N LYS A 173 25.48 12.06 3.70
CA LYS A 173 26.60 11.17 3.32
C LYS A 173 26.32 10.34 2.08
N ASN A 174 25.04 9.95 1.86
CA ASN A 174 24.63 9.19 0.68
C ASN A 174 24.20 10.10 -0.49
N GLY A 175 24.29 11.42 -0.38
CA GLY A 175 23.91 12.40 -1.40
C GLY A 175 22.41 12.38 -1.72
N LEU A 176 21.56 12.11 -0.73
CA LEU A 176 20.11 12.03 -0.89
C LEU A 176 19.41 13.23 -0.26
N ASP A 177 18.65 13.91 -1.10
CA ASP A 177 17.75 14.98 -0.69
C ASP A 177 16.46 14.40 -0.08
N TYR A 178 15.93 15.10 0.91
CA TYR A 178 14.71 14.72 1.61
C TYR A 178 13.84 15.93 1.95
N ASP A 179 12.54 15.65 2.11
CA ASP A 179 11.58 16.60 2.69
C ASP A 179 11.22 16.14 4.11
N HIS A 180 10.77 17.07 4.93
CA HIS A 180 10.26 16.86 6.28
C HIS A 180 8.73 17.05 6.30
N CYS A 181 8.07 16.49 7.31
CA CYS A 181 6.63 16.64 7.50
C CYS A 181 6.34 16.95 8.97
N ASP A 182 5.82 18.16 9.24
CA ASP A 182 5.68 18.68 10.60
C ASP A 182 4.71 17.86 11.46
N ASP A 183 3.65 17.34 10.88
CA ASP A 183 2.65 16.49 11.57
C ASP A 183 3.09 15.02 11.72
N VAL A 184 4.23 14.63 11.12
CA VAL A 184 4.84 13.31 11.26
C VAL A 184 6.34 13.48 11.54
N PRO A 185 6.72 13.89 12.75
CA PRO A 185 8.07 14.39 13.07
C PRO A 185 9.20 13.36 12.84
N ASP A 186 8.89 12.06 12.92
CA ASP A 186 9.85 10.98 12.71
C ASP A 186 9.93 10.51 11.24
N ALA A 187 9.32 11.25 10.30
CA ALA A 187 9.33 10.90 8.88
C ALA A 187 10.37 11.71 8.10
N LEU A 188 11.11 11.01 7.21
CA LEU A 188 11.92 11.63 6.15
C LEU A 188 11.46 11.11 4.80
N ILE A 189 11.15 12.02 3.89
CA ILE A 189 10.58 11.72 2.57
C ILE A 189 11.68 11.90 1.54
N LEU A 190 12.15 10.81 0.95
CA LEU A 190 13.22 10.89 -0.04
C LEU A 190 12.71 11.52 -1.34
N LYS A 191 13.44 12.49 -1.89
CA LYS A 191 13.14 13.11 -3.19
C LYS A 191 13.43 12.18 -4.35
N GLU A 192 14.41 11.27 -4.16
CA GLU A 192 14.82 10.30 -5.16
C GLU A 192 14.62 8.86 -4.68
N HIS A 193 14.53 7.94 -5.63
CA HIS A 193 14.44 6.51 -5.32
C HIS A 193 15.82 5.94 -4.99
N ALA A 194 15.98 5.43 -3.76
CA ALA A 194 17.16 4.74 -3.29
C ALA A 194 16.83 3.33 -2.77
N ASN A 195 17.77 2.39 -2.96
CA ASN A 195 17.63 1.05 -2.38
C ASN A 195 18.11 1.04 -0.92
N VAL A 196 17.34 1.64 -0.04
CA VAL A 196 17.65 1.79 1.39
C VAL A 196 17.69 0.46 2.17
N PHE A 197 17.08 -0.61 1.63
CA PHE A 197 17.05 -1.94 2.27
C PHE A 197 18.42 -2.62 2.35
N GLN A 198 19.39 -2.18 1.54
CA GLN A 198 20.76 -2.69 1.56
C GLN A 198 21.66 -1.99 2.57
N TRP A 199 21.21 -0.88 3.14
CA TRP A 199 22.02 -0.07 4.04
C TRP A 199 22.31 -0.80 5.36
N PRO A 200 23.53 -0.67 5.91
CA PRO A 200 23.84 -1.21 7.22
C PRO A 200 22.93 -0.69 8.33
N GLU A 201 22.52 0.58 8.24
CA GLU A 201 21.64 1.27 9.18
C GLU A 201 20.23 0.69 9.18
N PHE A 202 19.69 0.32 8.00
CA PHE A 202 18.43 -0.43 7.91
C PHE A 202 18.54 -1.78 8.64
N LYS A 203 19.65 -2.51 8.43
CA LYS A 203 19.90 -3.79 9.10
C LYS A 203 20.09 -3.65 10.61
N LYS A 204 20.52 -2.48 11.09
CA LYS A 204 20.63 -2.12 12.52
C LYS A 204 19.32 -1.61 13.12
N GLY A 205 18.28 -1.44 12.31
CA GLY A 205 16.94 -1.01 12.75
C GLY A 205 16.80 0.48 13.00
N TRP A 206 17.62 1.33 12.37
CA TRP A 206 17.53 2.79 12.50
C TRP A 206 16.24 3.35 11.95
N PHE A 207 15.68 2.71 10.92
CA PHE A 207 14.44 3.14 10.28
C PHE A 207 13.66 1.99 9.67
N GLU A 208 12.39 2.23 9.43
CA GLU A 208 11.49 1.40 8.61
C GLU A 208 11.04 2.20 7.38
N VAL A 209 10.77 1.49 6.28
CA VAL A 209 10.10 2.10 5.12
C VAL A 209 8.60 1.95 5.33
N GLN A 210 7.91 3.08 5.51
CA GLN A 210 6.46 3.10 5.75
C GLN A 210 5.85 4.36 5.16
N ASP A 211 4.71 4.23 4.50
CA ASP A 211 3.97 5.38 3.95
C ASP A 211 3.63 6.40 5.02
N LEU A 212 3.59 7.68 4.65
CA LEU A 212 3.36 8.78 5.58
C LEU A 212 2.00 8.67 6.28
N ASN A 213 0.93 8.36 5.52
CA ASN A 213 -0.41 8.22 6.08
C ASN A 213 -0.53 6.96 6.96
N SER A 214 0.21 5.88 6.65
CA SER A 214 0.35 4.74 7.55
C SER A 214 1.03 5.09 8.88
N GLN A 215 1.99 6.04 8.87
CA GLN A 215 2.62 6.55 10.11
C GLN A 215 1.61 7.39 10.92
N ARG A 216 0.79 8.23 10.26
CA ARG A 216 -0.27 9.01 10.91
C ARG A 216 -1.22 8.14 11.73
N VAL A 217 -1.54 6.93 11.27
CA VAL A 217 -2.39 5.99 12.04
C VAL A 217 -1.81 5.73 13.44
N GLY A 218 -0.49 5.48 13.55
CA GLY A 218 0.15 5.27 14.85
C GLY A 218 0.10 6.50 15.75
N LEU A 219 0.36 7.70 15.18
CA LEU A 219 0.30 8.98 15.91
C LEU A 219 -1.13 9.29 16.38
N ILE A 220 -2.14 9.04 15.55
CA ILE A 220 -3.56 9.24 15.89
C ILE A 220 -4.02 8.26 16.96
N ALA A 221 -3.58 7.01 16.91
CA ALA A 221 -3.82 6.01 17.95
C ALA A 221 -3.25 6.48 19.31
N ASN A 222 -2.11 7.15 19.27
CA ASN A 222 -1.48 7.81 20.41
C ASN A 222 -1.40 6.92 21.65
N PRO A 223 -0.68 5.78 21.59
CA PRO A 223 -0.39 4.98 22.79
C PRO A 223 0.56 5.74 23.71
N VAL A 224 0.43 5.57 25.00
CA VAL A 224 1.36 6.18 25.98
C VAL A 224 2.26 5.14 26.61
N PRO A 225 3.48 5.53 27.05
CA PRO A 225 4.37 4.62 27.77
C PRO A 225 3.68 4.03 29.02
N GLY A 226 3.62 2.71 29.09
CA GLY A 226 2.95 1.98 30.17
C GLY A 226 1.63 1.33 29.76
N ASP A 227 1.03 1.70 28.64
CA ASP A 227 -0.21 1.10 28.15
C ASP A 227 -0.10 -0.40 27.90
N PHE A 228 -1.23 -1.09 28.04
CA PHE A 228 -1.45 -2.43 27.50
C PHE A 228 -2.17 -2.30 26.15
N VAL A 229 -1.43 -2.50 25.07
CA VAL A 229 -1.89 -2.32 23.69
C VAL A 229 -2.11 -3.68 23.02
N VAL A 230 -3.18 -3.81 22.23
CA VAL A 230 -3.40 -4.97 21.36
C VAL A 230 -3.44 -4.47 19.92
N ASP A 231 -2.52 -4.95 19.08
CA ASP A 231 -2.58 -4.82 17.61
C ASP A 231 -3.13 -6.15 17.07
N ALA A 232 -4.40 -6.17 16.70
CA ALA A 232 -5.12 -7.42 16.45
C ALA A 232 -5.16 -7.86 14.98
N CYS A 233 -4.58 -7.05 14.09
CA CYS A 233 -4.36 -7.37 12.67
C CYS A 233 -2.92 -6.98 12.29
N ALA A 234 -1.95 -7.43 13.09
CA ALA A 234 -0.60 -6.90 13.11
C ALA A 234 0.19 -7.11 11.80
N GLY A 235 -0.18 -8.09 11.01
CA GLY A 235 0.54 -8.43 9.79
C GLY A 235 2.03 -8.66 10.05
N ALA A 236 2.87 -8.06 9.23
CA ALA A 236 4.34 -8.07 9.39
C ALA A 236 4.86 -6.98 10.35
N GLY A 237 3.99 -6.29 11.08
CA GLY A 237 4.35 -5.43 12.21
C GLY A 237 4.63 -3.97 11.89
N GLY A 238 4.28 -3.46 10.73
CA GLY A 238 4.56 -2.07 10.38
C GLY A 238 4.05 -1.06 11.41
N LYS A 239 2.78 -1.17 11.81
CA LYS A 239 2.15 -0.35 12.84
C LYS A 239 2.54 -0.79 14.25
N THR A 240 2.62 -2.11 14.53
CA THR A 240 3.10 -2.64 15.81
C THR A 240 4.42 -2.02 16.25
N LEU A 241 5.42 -1.99 15.36
CA LEU A 241 6.74 -1.41 15.63
C LEU A 241 6.65 0.10 15.89
N HIS A 242 5.77 0.79 15.20
CA HIS A 242 5.54 2.22 15.43
C HIS A 242 4.94 2.47 16.81
N LEU A 243 3.90 1.72 17.19
CA LEU A 243 3.32 1.82 18.53
C LEU A 243 4.36 1.55 19.62
N ALA A 244 5.24 0.54 19.44
CA ALA A 244 6.32 0.25 20.39
C ALA A 244 7.33 1.41 20.52
N THR A 245 7.66 2.06 19.42
CA THR A 245 8.52 3.25 19.40
C THR A 245 7.87 4.42 20.16
N LEU A 246 6.59 4.71 19.89
CA LEU A 246 5.81 5.73 20.61
C LEU A 246 5.70 5.45 22.12
N MET A 247 5.56 4.19 22.48
CA MET A 247 5.55 3.73 23.88
C MET A 247 6.94 3.70 24.53
N LYS A 248 8.01 3.99 23.81
CA LYS A 248 9.41 3.97 24.30
C LYS A 248 9.78 2.63 24.95
N ASN A 249 9.33 1.52 24.37
CA ASN A 249 9.48 0.16 24.92
C ASN A 249 8.89 -0.05 26.34
N LYS A 250 7.98 0.82 26.80
CA LYS A 250 7.33 0.71 28.13
C LYS A 250 5.90 0.22 27.97
N GLY A 251 5.41 -0.56 28.97
CA GLY A 251 4.12 -1.24 28.89
C GLY A 251 4.21 -2.56 28.11
N MET A 252 3.13 -2.97 27.46
CA MET A 252 3.05 -4.25 26.74
C MET A 252 2.27 -4.09 25.44
N ILE A 253 2.79 -4.63 24.34
CA ILE A 253 2.05 -4.79 23.09
C ILE A 253 1.81 -6.27 22.82
N VAL A 254 0.55 -6.65 22.62
CA VAL A 254 0.18 -7.98 22.11
C VAL A 254 -0.15 -7.85 20.64
N ALA A 255 0.77 -8.30 19.78
CA ALA A 255 0.56 -8.33 18.33
C ALA A 255 -0.04 -9.67 17.91
N MET A 256 -1.18 -9.61 17.22
CA MET A 256 -1.98 -10.78 16.87
C MET A 256 -2.29 -10.78 15.37
N ASP A 257 -2.29 -11.95 14.76
CA ASP A 257 -2.71 -12.16 13.37
C ASP A 257 -3.15 -13.62 13.15
N VAL A 258 -3.94 -13.86 12.11
CA VAL A 258 -4.33 -15.19 11.63
C VAL A 258 -3.28 -15.84 10.72
N GLU A 259 -2.28 -15.07 10.26
CA GLU A 259 -1.23 -15.53 9.37
C GLU A 259 0.10 -15.72 10.09
N ARG A 260 0.43 -16.96 10.45
CA ARG A 260 1.68 -17.31 11.15
C ARG A 260 2.94 -16.80 10.44
N LYS A 261 2.97 -16.82 9.10
CA LYS A 261 4.13 -16.34 8.32
C LYS A 261 4.41 -14.86 8.54
N LYS A 262 3.36 -14.05 8.61
CA LYS A 262 3.47 -12.60 8.90
C LYS A 262 4.00 -12.35 10.32
N LEU A 263 3.52 -13.12 11.30
CA LEU A 263 3.99 -13.00 12.68
C LEU A 263 5.47 -13.42 12.84
N ILE A 264 5.95 -14.40 12.08
CA ILE A 264 7.36 -14.78 12.05
C ILE A 264 8.21 -13.60 11.51
N GLU A 265 7.73 -12.93 10.46
CA GLU A 265 8.41 -11.76 9.92
C GLU A 265 8.37 -10.58 10.91
N LEU A 266 7.22 -10.34 11.57
CA LEU A 266 7.11 -9.35 12.64
C LEU A 266 8.16 -9.60 13.73
N LYS A 267 8.35 -10.85 14.17
CA LYS A 267 9.34 -11.19 15.20
C LYS A 267 10.76 -10.80 14.78
N LYS A 268 11.15 -11.07 13.53
CA LYS A 268 12.46 -10.69 12.99
C LYS A 268 12.63 -9.19 12.94
N ARG A 269 11.61 -8.48 12.47
CA ARG A 269 11.62 -7.01 12.39
C ARG A 269 11.67 -6.39 13.79
N ALA A 270 10.93 -6.92 14.77
CA ALA A 270 10.96 -6.46 16.15
C ALA A 270 12.37 -6.59 16.75
N ALA A 271 13.02 -7.74 16.56
CA ALA A 271 14.40 -7.95 17.01
C ALA A 271 15.36 -6.94 16.35
N ARG A 272 15.25 -6.72 15.02
CA ARG A 272 16.04 -5.71 14.31
C ARG A 272 15.84 -4.31 14.86
N ASN A 273 14.61 -3.95 15.20
CA ASN A 273 14.23 -2.62 15.71
C ASN A 273 14.42 -2.48 17.24
N GLN A 274 14.98 -3.48 17.90
CA GLN A 274 15.21 -3.48 19.36
C GLN A 274 13.93 -3.27 20.18
N ILE A 275 12.83 -3.87 19.72
CA ILE A 275 11.55 -3.86 20.43
C ILE A 275 11.53 -4.96 21.49
N HIS A 276 11.30 -4.59 22.75
CA HIS A 276 11.38 -5.51 23.90
C HIS A 276 10.03 -5.72 24.59
N ASN A 277 9.07 -4.83 24.42
CA ASN A 277 7.76 -4.85 25.07
C ASN A 277 6.67 -5.56 24.24
N LEU A 278 7.06 -6.56 23.42
CA LEU A 278 6.19 -7.20 22.44
C LEU A 278 5.94 -8.68 22.79
N GLN A 279 4.67 -9.06 22.82
CA GLN A 279 4.21 -10.44 22.82
C GLN A 279 3.49 -10.76 21.51
N ILE A 280 3.88 -11.84 20.84
CA ILE A 280 3.27 -12.27 19.58
C ILE A 280 2.29 -13.42 19.87
N LYS A 281 1.06 -13.31 19.35
CA LYS A 281 0.03 -14.34 19.50
C LYS A 281 -0.62 -14.66 18.17
N PHE A 282 -0.68 -15.93 17.83
CA PHE A 282 -1.47 -16.42 16.71
C PHE A 282 -2.95 -16.52 17.11
N ILE A 283 -3.86 -16.05 16.24
CA ILE A 283 -5.30 -16.13 16.46
C ILE A 283 -5.79 -17.49 15.98
N GLU A 284 -6.02 -18.42 16.91
CA GLU A 284 -6.56 -19.75 16.62
C GLU A 284 -8.09 -19.78 16.61
N GLY A 285 -8.73 -18.70 17.04
CA GLY A 285 -10.18 -18.56 17.12
C GLY A 285 -10.65 -17.67 18.27
N LYS A 286 -11.96 -17.65 18.49
CA LYS A 286 -12.62 -16.76 19.48
C LYS A 286 -12.06 -16.86 20.90
N LYS A 287 -11.50 -18.01 21.32
CA LYS A 287 -10.88 -18.17 22.66
C LYS A 287 -9.67 -17.26 22.85
N THR A 288 -8.87 -17.04 21.80
CA THR A 288 -7.70 -16.16 21.86
C THR A 288 -8.11 -14.72 22.17
N ILE A 289 -9.17 -14.24 21.53
CA ILE A 289 -9.74 -12.91 21.74
C ILE A 289 -10.34 -12.78 23.15
N LYS A 290 -11.17 -13.75 23.57
CA LYS A 290 -11.85 -13.73 24.86
C LYS A 290 -10.89 -13.67 26.07
N ARG A 291 -9.67 -14.22 25.96
CA ARG A 291 -8.64 -14.14 27.02
C ARG A 291 -8.14 -12.70 27.27
N LEU A 292 -8.32 -11.81 26.30
CA LEU A 292 -7.95 -10.39 26.39
C LEU A 292 -9.13 -9.48 26.69
N LYS A 293 -10.33 -10.04 26.95
CA LYS A 293 -11.55 -9.26 27.21
C LYS A 293 -11.31 -8.21 28.30
N HIS A 294 -11.63 -6.96 27.99
CA HIS A 294 -11.57 -5.77 28.87
C HIS A 294 -10.17 -5.49 29.48
N LYS A 295 -9.09 -5.85 28.76
CA LYS A 295 -7.73 -5.67 29.31
C LYS A 295 -6.96 -4.53 28.68
N SER A 296 -7.30 -4.13 27.44
CA SER A 296 -6.45 -3.24 26.65
C SER A 296 -6.83 -1.78 26.83
N ASP A 297 -5.83 -0.95 27.07
CA ASP A 297 -5.95 0.51 27.05
C ASP A 297 -6.23 0.98 25.63
N LEU A 298 -5.60 0.34 24.64
CA LEU A 298 -5.76 0.61 23.23
C LEU A 298 -5.81 -0.72 22.45
N VAL A 299 -6.82 -0.86 21.60
CA VAL A 299 -6.92 -1.92 20.59
C VAL A 299 -6.80 -1.26 19.21
N LEU A 300 -5.79 -1.65 18.43
CA LEU A 300 -5.65 -1.28 17.01
C LEU A 300 -6.20 -2.40 16.14
N LEU A 301 -7.15 -2.05 15.28
CA LEU A 301 -7.69 -2.89 14.21
C LEU A 301 -7.31 -2.28 12.86
N ASP A 302 -6.09 -2.56 12.40
CA ASP A 302 -5.67 -2.26 11.01
C ASP A 302 -6.16 -3.39 10.12
N VAL A 303 -7.45 -3.34 9.79
CA VAL A 303 -8.18 -4.50 9.25
C VAL A 303 -7.80 -4.82 7.81
N PRO A 304 -7.93 -6.10 7.39
CA PRO A 304 -7.89 -6.46 5.98
C PRO A 304 -8.91 -5.63 5.19
N CYS A 305 -8.50 -5.12 4.03
CA CYS A 305 -9.33 -4.28 3.18
C CYS A 305 -8.98 -4.51 1.70
N THR A 306 -9.70 -3.88 0.80
CA THR A 306 -9.43 -3.99 -0.65
C THR A 306 -8.05 -3.46 -1.02
N GLY A 307 -7.44 -2.59 -0.19
CA GLY A 307 -6.18 -1.93 -0.52
C GLY A 307 -6.32 -0.89 -1.63
N SER A 308 -7.52 -0.35 -1.85
CA SER A 308 -7.80 0.64 -2.88
C SER A 308 -7.01 1.94 -2.71
N GLY A 309 -6.52 2.23 -1.51
CA GLY A 309 -5.69 3.39 -1.23
C GLY A 309 -4.19 3.21 -1.53
N VAL A 310 -3.69 1.97 -1.71
CA VAL A 310 -2.25 1.70 -1.89
C VAL A 310 -1.84 1.36 -3.32
N ILE A 311 -2.64 1.75 -4.30
CA ILE A 311 -2.42 1.50 -5.74
C ILE A 311 -1.09 2.10 -6.21
N LYS A 312 -0.62 3.21 -5.65
CA LYS A 312 0.69 3.80 -5.97
C LYS A 312 1.84 2.78 -5.83
N ARG A 313 1.75 1.90 -4.82
CA ARG A 313 2.73 0.83 -4.53
C ARG A 313 2.42 -0.47 -5.23
N ASN A 314 1.13 -0.80 -5.32
CA ASN A 314 0.60 -2.06 -5.83
C ASN A 314 -0.35 -1.81 -7.01
N PRO A 315 0.15 -1.37 -8.19
CA PRO A 315 -0.73 -1.00 -9.30
C PRO A 315 -1.52 -2.18 -9.87
N ASP A 316 -1.11 -3.43 -9.61
CA ASP A 316 -1.88 -4.63 -9.95
C ASP A 316 -3.18 -4.77 -9.14
N ALA A 317 -3.31 -4.09 -8.00
CA ALA A 317 -4.53 -4.08 -7.19
C ALA A 317 -5.74 -3.54 -7.98
N LYS A 318 -5.56 -2.55 -8.86
CA LYS A 318 -6.64 -2.00 -9.71
C LYS A 318 -7.42 -3.07 -10.48
N TRP A 319 -6.73 -4.14 -10.88
CA TRP A 319 -7.26 -5.20 -11.74
C TRP A 319 -7.90 -6.35 -10.96
N LYS A 320 -7.69 -6.36 -9.65
CA LYS A 320 -8.21 -7.37 -8.71
C LYS A 320 -9.39 -6.85 -7.90
N ILE A 321 -9.44 -5.53 -7.71
CA ILE A 321 -10.51 -4.88 -6.93
C ILE A 321 -11.79 -4.86 -7.79
N ASN A 322 -12.83 -5.51 -7.27
CA ASN A 322 -14.16 -5.60 -7.86
C ASN A 322 -15.23 -5.58 -6.75
N LYS A 323 -16.49 -5.66 -7.15
CA LYS A 323 -17.63 -5.60 -6.24
C LYS A 323 -17.61 -6.75 -5.22
N GLU A 324 -17.32 -7.94 -5.68
CA GLU A 324 -17.30 -9.16 -4.86
C GLU A 324 -16.22 -9.07 -3.77
N LEU A 325 -15.02 -8.62 -4.13
CA LEU A 325 -13.94 -8.40 -3.16
C LEU A 325 -14.31 -7.32 -2.14
N LEU A 326 -14.91 -6.21 -2.59
CA LEU A 326 -15.35 -5.15 -1.68
C LEU A 326 -16.38 -5.67 -0.67
N GLU A 327 -17.40 -6.42 -1.12
CA GLU A 327 -18.41 -7.00 -0.24
C GLU A 327 -17.81 -8.02 0.74
N GLN A 328 -16.88 -8.86 0.29
CA GLN A 328 -16.15 -9.79 1.16
C GLN A 328 -15.37 -9.05 2.26
N MET A 329 -14.64 -7.97 1.89
CA MET A 329 -13.86 -7.20 2.87
C MET A 329 -14.77 -6.48 3.85
N VAL A 330 -15.85 -5.86 3.40
CA VAL A 330 -16.86 -5.19 4.24
C VAL A 330 -17.43 -6.15 5.29
N ASN A 331 -17.79 -7.38 4.89
CA ASN A 331 -18.30 -8.39 5.81
C ASN A 331 -17.24 -8.83 6.82
N LEU A 332 -16.01 -9.12 6.36
CA LEU A 332 -14.90 -9.51 7.24
C LEU A 332 -14.55 -8.42 8.26
N GLN A 333 -14.55 -7.15 7.83
CA GLN A 333 -14.30 -5.99 8.71
C GLN A 333 -15.38 -5.87 9.79
N SER A 334 -16.64 -6.07 9.42
CA SER A 334 -17.75 -6.09 10.38
C SER A 334 -17.57 -7.22 11.42
N GLU A 335 -17.22 -8.43 10.98
CA GLU A 335 -16.97 -9.58 11.88
C GLU A 335 -15.79 -9.32 12.83
N ILE A 336 -14.71 -8.68 12.33
CA ILE A 336 -13.55 -8.30 13.15
C ILE A 336 -13.97 -7.27 14.20
N LEU A 337 -14.66 -6.20 13.83
CA LEU A 337 -15.15 -5.19 14.77
C LEU A 337 -16.04 -5.83 15.86
N GLU A 338 -17.06 -6.62 15.48
CA GLU A 338 -17.97 -7.31 16.40
C GLU A 338 -17.26 -8.30 17.33
N SER A 339 -16.19 -8.92 16.87
CA SER A 339 -15.50 -9.94 17.67
C SER A 339 -14.39 -9.37 18.55
N TYR A 340 -13.70 -8.30 18.09
CA TYR A 340 -12.44 -7.86 18.69
C TYR A 340 -12.59 -6.65 19.61
N HIS A 341 -13.67 -5.84 19.48
CA HIS A 341 -13.92 -4.69 20.35
C HIS A 341 -13.90 -5.05 21.86
N ILE A 342 -14.31 -6.26 22.19
CA ILE A 342 -14.39 -6.73 23.58
C ILE A 342 -13.05 -6.67 24.33
N MET A 343 -11.92 -6.62 23.59
CA MET A 343 -10.58 -6.53 24.22
C MET A 343 -10.34 -5.16 24.85
N THR A 344 -11.02 -4.11 24.35
CA THR A 344 -10.91 -2.75 24.89
C THR A 344 -11.52 -2.71 26.28
N ARG A 345 -10.78 -2.18 27.28
CA ARG A 345 -11.32 -1.97 28.62
C ARG A 345 -12.31 -0.81 28.67
N PRO A 346 -13.20 -0.70 29.67
CA PRO A 346 -13.94 0.54 29.92
C PRO A 346 -12.96 1.71 30.03
N GLY A 347 -13.28 2.85 29.40
CA GLY A 347 -12.39 3.99 29.31
C GLY A 347 -11.20 3.83 28.36
N GLY A 348 -11.04 2.69 27.68
CA GLY A 348 -10.00 2.44 26.67
C GLY A 348 -10.38 2.99 25.28
N LYS A 349 -9.45 2.82 24.33
CA LYS A 349 -9.60 3.23 22.94
C LYS A 349 -9.66 2.02 22.01
N LEU A 350 -10.56 2.04 21.04
CA LEU A 350 -10.60 1.15 19.89
C LEU A 350 -10.27 1.99 18.64
N VAL A 351 -9.17 1.69 17.99
CA VAL A 351 -8.74 2.38 16.77
C VAL A 351 -8.99 1.45 15.59
N TYR A 352 -9.85 1.89 14.67
CA TYR A 352 -10.14 1.20 13.42
C TYR A 352 -9.41 1.88 12.28
N SER A 353 -8.68 1.15 11.45
CA SER A 353 -8.01 1.71 10.29
C SER A 353 -8.02 0.78 9.07
N THR A 354 -8.01 1.38 7.88
CA THR A 354 -7.88 0.70 6.60
C THR A 354 -6.92 1.45 5.69
N CYS A 355 -6.33 0.76 4.72
CA CYS A 355 -5.68 1.39 3.57
C CYS A 355 -6.62 1.40 2.35
N SER A 356 -7.90 1.66 2.57
CA SER A 356 -8.94 1.79 1.55
C SER A 356 -9.42 3.23 1.45
N ILE A 357 -9.85 3.62 0.25
CA ILE A 357 -10.50 4.90 -0.02
C ILE A 357 -12.03 4.75 -0.22
N PHE A 358 -12.57 3.54 -0.18
CA PHE A 358 -14.02 3.34 -0.27
C PHE A 358 -14.73 3.63 1.05
N LYS A 359 -15.77 4.46 1.03
CA LYS A 359 -16.56 4.81 2.23
C LYS A 359 -17.17 3.60 2.91
N LYS A 360 -17.55 2.57 2.12
CA LYS A 360 -18.12 1.29 2.61
C LYS A 360 -17.20 0.53 3.56
N GLU A 361 -15.87 0.61 3.36
CA GLU A 361 -14.85 0.00 4.22
C GLU A 361 -14.44 0.92 5.39
N ASN A 362 -14.81 2.19 5.36
CA ASN A 362 -14.35 3.24 6.25
C ASN A 362 -15.48 3.73 7.19
N ARG A 363 -15.96 4.94 6.99
CA ARG A 363 -16.94 5.58 7.86
C ARG A 363 -18.22 4.77 8.01
N GLU A 364 -18.71 4.13 6.96
CA GLU A 364 -19.93 3.33 7.05
C GLU A 364 -19.75 2.08 7.95
N GLN A 365 -18.54 1.49 8.05
CA GLN A 365 -18.27 0.42 9.02
C GLN A 365 -18.38 0.94 10.45
N VAL A 366 -17.78 2.11 10.70
CA VAL A 366 -17.81 2.74 12.02
C VAL A 366 -19.23 3.10 12.43
N ASP A 367 -20.03 3.67 11.54
CA ASP A 367 -21.40 4.04 11.81
C ASP A 367 -22.27 2.81 12.12
N ARG A 368 -22.13 1.72 11.34
CA ARG A 368 -22.81 0.44 11.62
C ARG A 368 -22.41 -0.16 12.96
N PHE A 369 -21.14 -0.09 13.33
CA PHE A 369 -20.65 -0.56 14.61
C PHE A 369 -21.22 0.28 15.77
N LEU A 370 -21.17 1.61 15.70
CA LEU A 370 -21.67 2.50 16.74
C LEU A 370 -23.18 2.38 16.96
N ALA A 371 -23.95 2.12 15.89
CA ALA A 371 -25.39 1.88 16.00
C ALA A 371 -25.73 0.63 16.84
N LYS A 372 -24.85 -0.37 16.88
CA LYS A 372 -25.02 -1.60 17.66
C LYS A 372 -24.37 -1.57 19.05
N HIS A 373 -23.39 -0.69 19.23
CA HIS A 373 -22.52 -0.63 20.41
C HIS A 373 -22.59 0.75 21.08
N PRO A 374 -23.70 1.09 21.80
CA PRO A 374 -23.90 2.39 22.43
C PRO A 374 -22.90 2.68 23.55
N GLU A 375 -22.17 1.67 24.02
CA GLU A 375 -21.03 1.80 24.93
C GLU A 375 -19.78 2.43 24.29
N TYR A 376 -19.76 2.61 22.96
CA TYR A 376 -18.71 3.33 22.26
C TYR A 376 -19.22 4.68 21.75
N GLN A 377 -18.29 5.62 21.61
CA GLN A 377 -18.52 6.89 20.94
C GLN A 377 -17.35 7.20 20.02
N LEU A 378 -17.62 7.82 18.87
CA LEU A 378 -16.60 8.33 17.99
C LEU A 378 -15.94 9.55 18.65
N GLU A 379 -14.62 9.48 18.90
CA GLU A 379 -13.82 10.60 19.39
C GLU A 379 -13.36 11.47 18.21
N LYS A 380 -12.82 10.83 17.18
CA LYS A 380 -12.37 11.48 15.95
C LYS A 380 -12.18 10.47 14.82
N ASP A 381 -12.27 10.93 13.58
CA ASP A 381 -11.85 10.15 12.42
C ASP A 381 -11.19 11.04 11.37
N TYR A 382 -10.39 10.41 10.51
CA TYR A 382 -9.65 11.05 9.44
C TYR A 382 -9.70 10.20 8.18
N VAL A 383 -9.88 10.85 7.04
CA VAL A 383 -9.72 10.28 5.71
C VAL A 383 -8.50 10.96 5.08
N PHE A 384 -7.50 10.21 4.73
CA PHE A 384 -6.33 10.69 4.00
C PHE A 384 -6.48 10.25 2.55
N LEU A 385 -6.78 11.19 1.66
CA LEU A 385 -6.93 10.90 0.23
C LEU A 385 -5.63 11.24 -0.53
N PRO A 386 -5.30 10.45 -1.57
CA PRO A 386 -4.07 10.64 -2.34
C PRO A 386 -3.96 12.01 -3.02
N ASP A 387 -5.06 12.57 -3.52
CA ASP A 387 -5.11 13.88 -4.19
C ASP A 387 -4.76 15.05 -3.25
N GLU A 388 -5.04 14.91 -1.96
CA GLU A 388 -4.74 15.95 -0.95
C GLU A 388 -3.33 15.77 -0.37
N THR A 389 -2.94 14.53 -0.13
CA THR A 389 -1.72 14.24 0.63
C THR A 389 -0.51 13.90 -0.24
N GLY A 390 -0.74 13.40 -1.45
CA GLY A 390 0.31 12.86 -2.33
C GLY A 390 0.82 11.46 -1.93
N TYR A 391 0.26 10.87 -0.87
CA TYR A 391 0.63 9.55 -0.31
C TYR A 391 -0.48 8.51 -0.51
N ASP A 392 -0.33 7.35 0.12
CA ASP A 392 -1.33 6.29 0.06
C ASP A 392 -2.65 6.72 0.73
N GLY A 393 -3.78 6.20 0.25
CA GLY A 393 -5.08 6.44 0.86
C GLY A 393 -5.25 5.66 2.16
N PHE A 394 -5.71 6.33 3.21
CA PHE A 394 -5.97 5.71 4.52
C PHE A 394 -7.23 6.28 5.17
N TYR A 395 -7.84 5.47 6.01
CA TYR A 395 -8.85 5.87 6.97
C TYR A 395 -8.43 5.45 8.37
N VAL A 396 -8.75 6.28 9.37
CA VAL A 396 -8.57 5.96 10.77
C VAL A 396 -9.66 6.59 11.61
N ALA A 397 -10.29 5.81 12.49
CA ALA A 397 -11.26 6.26 13.49
C ALA A 397 -10.82 5.86 14.88
N VAL A 398 -10.94 6.77 15.84
CA VAL A 398 -10.70 6.52 17.25
C VAL A 398 -12.05 6.48 17.97
N LEU A 399 -12.38 5.33 18.51
CA LEU A 399 -13.60 5.07 19.28
C LEU A 399 -13.24 4.95 20.75
N LYS A 400 -13.91 5.75 21.59
CA LYS A 400 -13.74 5.70 23.04
C LYS A 400 -14.82 4.82 23.64
N ARG A 401 -14.40 3.79 24.42
CA ARG A 401 -15.33 3.01 25.22
C ARG A 401 -15.70 3.77 26.48
N LYS A 402 -16.99 3.93 26.74
CA LYS A 402 -17.51 4.57 27.95
C LYS A 402 -17.09 3.76 29.20
N VAL A 403 -17.02 4.43 30.35
CA VAL A 403 -16.69 3.82 31.64
C VAL A 403 -17.88 3.04 32.17
#